data_4f3566ecf6c76f79ffed154527159f11
#
_entry.id   4f3566ecf6c76f79ffed154527159f11
#
_cell.length_a   1.000
_cell.length_b   1.000
_cell.length_c   1.000
_cell.angle_alpha   90.00
_cell.angle_beta   90.00
_cell.angle_gamma   90.00
#
_symmetry.space_group_name_H-M   'P 1'
#
loop_
_entity.id
_entity.type
_entity.pdbx_description
1 polymer ?
#
loop_
_entity_poly.entity_id
_entity_poly.type
_entity_poly.pdbx_seq_one_letter_code
_entity_poly.pdbx_strand_id
1 'polypeptide(L)' 'MTCLVCGAKAELIDVTIDGGASIACPRCGEYAVSSADIATGQMERLEPEQRRAVLDEAKRSAQPGARPMITTHLLA' A
#
# COMPACT_ATOMS: atom_id res chain seq x y z
N MET A 1 6.46 5.17 10.83
CA MET A 1 7.04 4.27 9.82
C MET A 1 7.27 5.01 8.50
N THR A 2 7.95 4.40 7.59
CA THR A 2 8.16 4.96 6.25
C THR A 2 7.05 4.50 5.31
N CYS A 3 6.50 5.44 4.53
CA CYS A 3 5.49 5.09 3.52
C CYS A 3 6.08 4.17 2.47
N LEU A 4 5.39 3.08 2.17
CA LEU A 4 5.86 2.10 1.20
C LEU A 4 5.80 2.60 -0.25
N VAL A 5 5.05 3.67 -0.50
CA VAL A 5 4.88 4.23 -1.85
C VAL A 5 5.84 5.39 -2.11
N CYS A 6 5.81 6.42 -1.26
CA CYS A 6 6.57 7.65 -1.51
C CYS A 6 7.81 7.81 -0.64
N GLY A 7 8.01 6.94 0.36
CA GLY A 7 9.16 7.02 1.25
C GLY A 7 9.07 8.09 2.33
N ALA A 8 8.00 8.87 2.39
CA ALA A 8 7.81 9.88 3.41
C ALA A 8 7.40 9.25 4.73
N LYS A 9 7.47 10.03 5.81
CA LYS A 9 7.03 9.57 7.12
C LYS A 9 5.53 9.32 7.10
N ALA A 10 5.12 8.15 7.57
CA ALA A 10 3.71 7.73 7.59
C ALA A 10 3.38 7.07 8.92
N GLU A 11 2.10 6.80 9.15
CA GLU A 11 1.64 6.14 10.36
C GLU A 11 0.97 4.81 10.04
N LEU A 12 1.28 3.81 10.86
CA LEU A 12 0.57 2.53 10.82
C LEU A 12 -0.76 2.73 11.56
N ILE A 13 -1.87 2.57 10.84
CA ILE A 13 -3.21 2.76 11.43
C ILE A 13 -3.67 1.47 12.09
N ASP A 14 -3.49 0.35 11.41
CA ASP A 14 -4.04 -0.94 11.84
C ASP A 14 -3.25 -2.09 11.22
N VAL A 15 -3.30 -3.24 11.89
CA VAL A 15 -2.72 -4.48 11.38
C VAL A 15 -3.86 -5.49 11.29
N THR A 16 -4.04 -6.09 10.12
CA THR A 16 -5.11 -7.06 9.91
C THR A 16 -4.75 -8.40 10.53
N ILE A 17 -5.77 -9.24 10.75
CA ILE A 17 -5.60 -10.55 11.38
C ILE A 17 -4.65 -11.42 10.58
N ASP A 18 -4.66 -11.30 9.27
CA ASP A 18 -3.81 -12.09 8.38
C ASP A 18 -2.41 -11.49 8.17
N GLY A 19 -2.06 -10.44 8.89
CA GLY A 19 -0.74 -9.84 8.83
C GLY A 19 -0.58 -8.68 7.86
N GLY A 20 -1.64 -8.26 7.19
CA GLY A 20 -1.61 -7.06 6.37
C GLY A 20 -1.59 -5.79 7.23
N ALA A 21 -1.34 -4.65 6.61
CA ALA A 21 -1.25 -3.37 7.31
C ALA A 21 -2.02 -2.27 6.61
N SER A 22 -2.62 -1.38 7.39
CA SER A 22 -3.22 -0.14 6.90
C SER A 22 -2.33 1.02 7.29
N ILE A 23 -2.04 1.89 6.35
CA ILE A 23 -1.06 2.96 6.49
C ILE A 23 -1.70 4.29 6.12
N ALA A 24 -1.41 5.33 6.90
CA ALA A 24 -1.81 6.71 6.60
C ALA A 24 -0.57 7.51 6.26
N CYS A 25 -0.53 8.04 5.05
CA CYS A 25 0.56 8.90 4.57
C CYS A 25 0.01 10.28 4.22
N PRO A 26 0.64 11.38 4.68
CA PRO A 26 0.16 12.73 4.34
C PRO A 26 0.12 13.01 2.85
N ARG A 27 0.96 12.35 2.08
CA ARG A 27 1.04 12.55 0.62
C ARG A 27 0.18 11.57 -0.17
N CYS A 28 0.18 10.31 0.25
CA CYS A 28 -0.49 9.24 -0.48
C CYS A 28 -1.92 8.98 -0.01
N GLY A 29 -2.26 9.44 1.20
CA GLY A 29 -3.53 9.12 1.82
C GLY A 29 -3.50 7.77 2.52
N GLU A 30 -4.66 7.26 2.89
CA GLU A 30 -4.78 5.97 3.55
C GLU A 30 -4.83 4.85 2.52
N TYR A 31 -4.09 3.79 2.78
CA TYR A 31 -4.11 2.59 1.95
C TYR A 31 -3.77 1.37 2.79
N ALA A 32 -4.06 0.19 2.27
CA ALA A 32 -3.74 -1.07 2.93
C ALA A 32 -2.83 -1.90 2.04
N VAL A 33 -2.00 -2.71 2.67
CA VAL A 33 -1.07 -3.61 1.98
C VAL A 33 -1.32 -5.03 2.48
N SER A 34 -1.37 -6.00 1.57
CA SER A 34 -1.60 -7.39 1.95
C SER A 34 -0.39 -7.98 2.66
N SER A 35 -0.63 -9.01 3.47
CA SER A 35 0.45 -9.72 4.17
C SER A 35 1.46 -10.35 3.19
N ALA A 36 0.99 -10.81 2.05
CA ALA A 36 1.86 -11.40 1.03
C ALA A 36 2.83 -10.36 0.48
N ASP A 37 2.38 -9.12 0.24
CA ASP A 37 3.26 -8.05 -0.22
C ASP A 37 4.32 -7.72 0.82
N ILE A 38 3.94 -7.67 2.09
CA ILE A 38 4.88 -7.39 3.16
C ILE A 38 5.92 -8.51 3.27
N ALA A 39 5.46 -9.76 3.23
CA ALA A 39 6.33 -10.93 3.39
C ALA A 39 7.33 -11.06 2.24
N THR A 40 6.93 -10.76 1.02
CA THR A 40 7.79 -10.88 -0.17
C THR A 40 8.65 -9.66 -0.42
N GLY A 41 8.30 -8.51 0.16
CA GLY A 41 9.02 -7.26 -0.05
C GLY A 41 8.92 -6.73 -1.47
N GLN A 42 7.86 -7.08 -2.20
CA GLN A 42 7.72 -6.68 -3.59
C GLN A 42 7.68 -5.17 -3.80
N MET A 43 7.02 -4.45 -2.88
CA MET A 43 6.97 -2.98 -2.97
C MET A 43 8.36 -2.36 -2.89
N GLU A 44 9.26 -2.92 -2.10
CA GLU A 44 10.61 -2.40 -1.96
C GLU A 44 11.44 -2.58 -3.22
N ARG A 45 11.10 -3.56 -4.05
CA ARG A 45 11.80 -3.83 -5.31
C ARG A 45 11.37 -2.92 -6.44
N LEU A 46 10.25 -2.23 -6.30
CA LEU A 46 9.74 -1.34 -7.32
C LEU A 46 10.39 0.03 -7.23
N GLU A 47 10.54 0.67 -8.37
CA GLU A 47 10.94 2.08 -8.42
C GLU A 47 9.82 2.96 -7.86
N PRO A 48 10.13 4.17 -7.34
CA PRO A 48 9.10 5.05 -6.79
C PRO A 48 7.94 5.33 -7.73
N GLU A 49 8.20 5.48 -9.02
CA GLU A 49 7.17 5.71 -10.01
C GLU A 49 6.24 4.51 -10.15
N GLN A 50 6.81 3.31 -10.10
CA GLN A 50 6.04 2.07 -10.17
C GLN A 50 5.17 1.90 -8.93
N ARG A 51 5.69 2.24 -7.76
CA ARG A 51 4.93 2.18 -6.50
C ARG A 51 3.72 3.10 -6.55
N ARG A 52 3.91 4.31 -7.08
CA ARG A 52 2.83 5.26 -7.22
C ARG A 52 1.77 4.76 -8.20
N ALA A 53 2.19 4.16 -9.31
CA ALA A 53 1.28 3.59 -10.29
C ALA A 53 0.44 2.46 -9.68
N VAL A 54 1.05 1.62 -8.85
CA VAL A 54 0.33 0.54 -8.15
C VAL A 54 -0.71 1.12 -7.21
N LEU A 55 -0.37 2.16 -6.46
CA LEU A 55 -1.32 2.82 -5.56
C LEU A 55 -2.47 3.46 -6.34
N ASP A 56 -2.19 4.12 -7.44
CA ASP A 56 -3.23 4.74 -8.28
C ASP A 56 -4.17 3.68 -8.83
N GLU A 57 -3.65 2.52 -9.23
CA GLU A 57 -4.47 1.41 -9.69
C GLU A 57 -5.35 0.88 -8.57
N ALA A 58 -4.80 0.75 -7.36
CA ALA A 58 -5.57 0.32 -6.19
C ALA A 58 -6.70 1.31 -5.89
N LYS A 59 -6.44 2.61 -6.00
CA LYS A 59 -7.46 3.65 -5.78
C LYS A 59 -8.58 3.54 -6.81
N ARG A 60 -8.25 3.29 -8.07
CA ARG A 60 -9.25 3.13 -9.12
C ARG A 60 -10.10 1.88 -8.93
N SER A 61 -9.50 0.84 -8.39
CA SER A 61 -10.19 -0.44 -8.16
C SER A 61 -11.01 -0.44 -6.87
N ALA A 62 -10.74 0.49 -5.95
CA ALA A 62 -11.44 0.55 -4.67
C ALA A 62 -12.86 1.04 -4.86
N GLN A 63 -13.79 0.47 -4.10
CA GLN A 63 -15.17 0.93 -4.09
C GLN A 63 -15.28 2.26 -3.34
N PRO A 64 -16.29 3.10 -3.65
CA PRO A 64 -16.50 4.34 -2.93
C PRO A 64 -16.59 4.09 -1.42
N GLY A 65 -15.82 4.84 -0.65
CA GLY A 65 -15.75 4.71 0.80
C GLY A 65 -14.82 3.61 1.29
N ALA A 66 -14.29 2.78 0.41
CA ALA A 66 -13.35 1.73 0.78
C ALA A 66 -11.90 2.21 0.67
N ARG A 67 -11.05 1.70 1.56
CA ARG A 67 -9.62 2.00 1.51
C ARG A 67 -8.97 1.22 0.38
N PRO A 68 -8.09 1.87 -0.44
CA PRO A 68 -7.35 1.14 -1.47
C PRO A 68 -6.51 0.01 -0.86
N MET A 69 -6.50 -1.14 -1.53
CA MET A 69 -5.73 -2.30 -1.09
C MET A 69 -4.69 -2.66 -2.13
N ILE A 70 -3.43 -2.65 -1.73
CA ILE A 70 -2.32 -3.11 -2.57
C ILE A 70 -2.10 -4.59 -2.31
N THR A 71 -2.22 -5.40 -3.36
CA THR A 71 -2.05 -6.85 -3.27
C THR A 71 -0.98 -7.30 -4.23
N THR A 72 -0.47 -8.53 -4.02
CA THR A 72 0.51 -9.12 -4.94
C THR A 72 -0.04 -9.22 -6.35
N HIS A 73 -1.35 -9.34 -6.48
CA HIS A 73 -2.02 -9.40 -7.78
C HIS A 73 -1.79 -8.13 -8.60
N LEU A 74 -1.79 -6.96 -7.95
CA LEU A 74 -1.53 -5.69 -8.63
C LEU A 74 -0.06 -5.53 -9.01
N LEU A 75 0.83 -6.25 -8.34
CA LEU A 75 2.27 -6.16 -8.55
C LEU A 75 2.78 -7.15 -9.62
N ALA A 76 1.93 -8.05 -10.02
CA ALA A 76 2.30 -9.10 -10.99
C ALA A 76 2.45 -8.55 -12.41
#